data_376b7bb4c9d73b6c8ce42c510edf52e9
#
_entry.id   376b7bb4c9d73b6c8ce42c510edf52e9
#
_cell.length_a   1.000
_cell.length_b   1.000
_cell.length_c   1.000
_cell.angle_alpha   90.00
_cell.angle_beta   90.00
_cell.angle_gamma   90.00
#
_symmetry.space_group_name_H-M   'P 1'
#
loop_
_entity.id
_entity.type
_entity.pdbx_description
1 polymer ?
#
loop_
_entity_poly.entity_id
_entity_poly.type
_entity_poly.pdbx_seq_one_letter_code
_entity_poly.pdbx_strand_id
1 'polypeptide(L)'
;MKWINDVVFAILAAHVWGSLMLFVWLQAVKRLEDKGYTRLLFYLLRAVIVAYLLPLGLGAVLIINEILVLDGRFMQTTPVITMICLLLFILWILGFFANFESLQEKWDMTRHCFSDALPASRERQLRFQEICRQTKMRSGRVILCEKAGIRCGGITVGVVHPKIVLPEGKTDEFVERVTMIHELVHYTRKDIWFLTAAKVVETIHWFNPWTRGLAAQMSQWNEYACDWDVCNKYLGNIKVYLEVLYRVSMQGQDDKADMY
;
A
#
# COMPACT_ATOMS: atom_id res chain seq x y z
N MET A 1 13.61 -17.19 -27.71
CA MET A 1 14.64 -17.02 -26.67
C MET A 1 15.02 -15.56 -26.42
N LYS A 2 14.99 -14.66 -27.43
CA LYS A 2 15.28 -13.22 -27.22
C LYS A 2 14.41 -12.60 -26.11
N TRP A 3 13.11 -12.86 -26.10
CA TRP A 3 12.17 -12.32 -25.11
C TRP A 3 12.49 -12.72 -23.65
N ILE A 4 13.12 -13.89 -23.42
CA ILE A 4 13.55 -14.30 -22.06
C ILE A 4 14.64 -13.38 -21.55
N ASN A 5 15.62 -13.08 -22.40
CA ASN A 5 16.70 -12.15 -22.07
C ASN A 5 16.12 -10.76 -21.77
N ASP A 6 15.18 -10.28 -22.60
CA ASP A 6 14.53 -8.98 -22.43
C ASP A 6 13.78 -8.90 -21.09
N VAL A 7 13.05 -9.97 -20.69
CA VAL A 7 12.36 -10.04 -19.39
C VAL A 7 13.34 -10.05 -18.23
N VAL A 8 14.41 -10.86 -18.29
CA VAL A 8 15.43 -10.92 -17.22
C VAL A 8 16.10 -9.56 -17.06
N PHE A 9 16.49 -8.91 -18.16
CA PHE A 9 17.10 -7.58 -18.12
C PHE A 9 16.12 -6.52 -17.59
N ALA A 10 14.83 -6.60 -17.93
CA ALA A 10 13.82 -5.69 -17.41
C ALA A 10 13.65 -5.83 -15.87
N ILE A 11 13.61 -7.07 -15.36
CA ILE A 11 13.52 -7.33 -13.92
C ILE A 11 14.77 -6.83 -13.21
N LEU A 12 15.97 -7.10 -13.76
CA LEU A 12 17.22 -6.64 -13.17
C LEU A 12 17.33 -5.11 -13.18
N ALA A 13 16.92 -4.46 -14.28
CA ALA A 13 16.91 -3.01 -14.38
C ALA A 13 15.94 -2.36 -13.38
N ALA A 14 14.71 -2.91 -13.25
CA ALA A 14 13.74 -2.47 -12.26
C ALA A 14 14.25 -2.69 -10.82
N HIS A 15 14.93 -3.83 -10.59
CA HIS A 15 15.54 -4.14 -9.30
C HIS A 15 16.62 -3.12 -8.92
N VAL A 16 17.57 -2.84 -9.80
CA VAL A 16 18.66 -1.89 -9.53
C VAL A 16 18.11 -0.50 -9.30
N TRP A 17 17.21 -0.04 -10.19
CA TRP A 17 16.62 1.29 -10.12
C TRP A 17 15.76 1.46 -8.86
N GLY A 18 14.89 0.50 -8.57
CA GLY A 18 14.07 0.50 -7.37
C GLY A 18 14.90 0.49 -6.09
N SER A 19 15.98 -0.31 -6.05
CA SER A 19 16.88 -0.38 -4.89
C SER A 19 17.63 0.93 -4.66
N LEU A 20 18.07 1.60 -5.73
CA LEU A 20 18.68 2.91 -5.64
C LEU A 20 17.70 3.94 -5.06
N MET A 21 16.47 3.98 -5.58
CA MET A 21 15.43 4.87 -5.07
C MET A 21 15.06 4.56 -3.62
N LEU A 22 15.00 3.28 -3.23
CA LEU A 22 14.76 2.87 -1.85
C LEU A 22 15.89 3.33 -0.93
N PHE A 23 17.14 3.20 -1.36
CA PHE A 23 18.29 3.71 -0.61
C PHE A 23 18.19 5.23 -0.39
N VAL A 24 17.87 6.00 -1.44
CA VAL A 24 17.67 7.44 -1.35
C VAL A 24 16.55 7.78 -0.37
N TRP A 25 15.44 7.04 -0.44
CA TRP A 25 14.32 7.22 0.49
C TRP A 25 14.72 6.94 1.94
N LEU A 26 15.45 5.86 2.22
CA LEU A 26 15.96 5.54 3.56
C LEU A 26 16.87 6.65 4.12
N GLN A 27 17.71 7.25 3.27
CA GLN A 27 18.54 8.40 3.67
C GLN A 27 17.67 9.66 3.93
N ALA A 28 16.61 9.85 3.15
CA ALA A 28 15.67 10.94 3.35
C ALA A 28 14.90 10.79 4.68
N VAL A 29 14.42 9.57 5.01
CA VAL A 29 13.77 9.29 6.30
C VAL A 29 14.66 9.70 7.45
N LYS A 30 15.91 9.20 7.51
CA LYS A 30 16.87 9.53 8.58
C LYS A 30 17.11 11.02 8.79
N ARG A 31 16.92 11.85 7.77
CA ARG A 31 17.22 13.29 7.82
C ARG A 31 16.00 14.18 7.99
N LEU A 32 14.83 13.69 7.58
CA LEU A 32 13.65 14.53 7.41
C LEU A 32 12.46 14.12 8.30
N GLU A 33 12.48 12.91 8.87
CA GLU A 33 11.39 12.41 9.72
C GLU A 33 11.17 13.36 10.92
N ASP A 34 12.21 13.65 11.67
CA ASP A 34 12.14 14.54 12.84
C ASP A 34 11.78 15.99 12.49
N LYS A 35 11.90 16.36 11.23
CA LYS A 35 11.59 17.72 10.74
C LYS A 35 10.14 17.88 10.31
N GLY A 36 9.32 16.84 10.44
CA GLY A 36 7.90 16.89 10.10
C GLY A 36 7.58 16.79 8.61
N TYR A 37 8.52 16.35 7.76
CA TYR A 37 8.29 16.15 6.31
C TYR A 37 7.53 14.86 5.98
N THR A 38 6.61 14.44 6.84
CA THR A 38 5.85 13.18 6.74
C THR A 38 5.22 12.97 5.36
N ARG A 39 4.54 13.98 4.83
CA ARG A 39 3.89 13.87 3.51
C ARG A 39 4.88 13.71 2.37
N LEU A 40 6.02 14.38 2.41
CA LEU A 40 7.06 14.24 1.40
C LEU A 40 7.60 12.80 1.40
N LEU A 41 7.96 12.28 2.56
CA LEU A 41 8.48 10.92 2.73
C LEU A 41 7.48 9.86 2.28
N PHE A 42 6.21 10.07 2.57
CA PHE A 42 5.12 9.24 2.10
C PHE A 42 5.01 9.18 0.56
N TYR A 43 5.05 10.32 -0.13
CA TYR A 43 4.99 10.35 -1.59
C TYR A 43 6.27 9.81 -2.23
N LEU A 44 7.44 10.03 -1.61
CA LEU A 44 8.69 9.43 -2.07
C LEU A 44 8.65 7.89 -1.96
N LEU A 45 8.05 7.33 -0.91
CA LEU A 45 7.88 5.87 -0.79
C LEU A 45 6.99 5.31 -1.90
N ARG A 46 5.92 6.03 -2.27
CA ARG A 46 5.08 5.66 -3.42
C ARG A 46 5.87 5.69 -4.73
N ALA A 47 6.73 6.67 -4.91
CA ALA A 47 7.62 6.74 -6.07
C ALA A 47 8.61 5.57 -6.12
N VAL A 48 9.11 5.11 -4.96
CA VAL A 48 9.94 3.89 -4.85
C VAL A 48 9.18 2.66 -5.34
N ILE A 49 7.93 2.48 -4.91
CA ILE A 49 7.09 1.35 -5.34
C ILE A 49 6.89 1.38 -6.87
N VAL A 50 6.59 2.56 -7.42
CA VAL A 50 6.46 2.73 -8.88
C VAL A 50 7.76 2.43 -9.61
N ALA A 51 8.91 2.84 -9.04
CA ALA A 51 10.23 2.57 -9.63
C ALA A 51 10.58 1.08 -9.71
N TYR A 52 10.11 0.28 -8.74
CA TYR A 52 10.24 -1.19 -8.79
C TYR A 52 9.29 -1.85 -9.80
N LEU A 53 8.10 -1.29 -10.01
CA LEU A 53 7.11 -1.85 -10.93
C LEU A 53 7.41 -1.49 -12.40
N LEU A 54 8.03 -0.34 -12.63
CA LEU A 54 8.36 0.14 -13.97
C LEU A 54 9.86 -0.06 -14.23
N PRO A 55 10.23 -0.75 -15.30
CA PRO A 55 11.63 -0.95 -15.67
C PRO A 55 12.21 0.34 -16.32
N LEU A 56 12.13 1.46 -15.62
CA LEU A 56 12.60 2.76 -16.11
C LEU A 56 14.08 2.74 -16.47
N GLY A 57 14.89 1.97 -15.74
CA GLY A 57 16.30 1.77 -16.07
C GLY A 57 16.50 1.04 -17.38
N LEU A 58 15.58 0.17 -17.81
CA LEU A 58 15.67 -0.49 -19.13
C LEU A 58 15.52 0.52 -20.26
N GLY A 59 14.57 1.47 -20.14
CA GLY A 59 14.42 2.54 -21.13
C GLY A 59 15.71 3.35 -21.28
N ALA A 60 16.36 3.72 -20.19
CA ALA A 60 17.64 4.40 -20.21
C ALA A 60 18.75 3.56 -20.89
N VAL A 61 18.82 2.26 -20.56
CA VAL A 61 19.78 1.33 -21.17
C VAL A 61 19.54 1.19 -22.68
N LEU A 62 18.27 1.08 -23.11
CA LEU A 62 17.93 0.98 -24.53
C LEU A 62 18.30 2.27 -25.27
N ILE A 63 17.99 3.43 -24.69
CA ILE A 63 18.37 4.75 -25.27
C ILE A 63 19.89 4.87 -25.34
N ILE A 64 20.61 4.52 -24.30
CA ILE A 64 22.09 4.56 -24.30
C ILE A 64 22.65 3.60 -25.33
N ASN A 65 22.09 2.40 -25.50
CA ASN A 65 22.52 1.43 -26.49
C ASN A 65 22.30 1.93 -27.93
N GLU A 66 21.23 2.68 -28.17
CA GLU A 66 20.94 3.25 -29.48
C GLU A 66 21.75 4.52 -29.78
N ILE A 67 21.91 5.41 -28.78
CA ILE A 67 22.56 6.72 -28.97
C ILE A 67 24.08 6.64 -28.88
N LEU A 68 24.63 5.83 -27.95
CA LEU A 68 26.07 5.81 -27.67
C LEU A 68 26.86 4.82 -28.47
N VAL A 69 26.32 4.24 -29.60
CA VAL A 69 27.19 3.54 -30.37
C VAL A 69 27.41 2.22 -30.55
N LEU A 70 26.64 1.59 -29.81
CA LEU A 70 27.01 0.20 -29.76
C LEU A 70 26.29 -0.62 -30.81
N ASP A 71 25.66 0.02 -31.79
CA ASP A 71 25.08 -0.64 -32.98
C ASP A 71 24.24 -1.87 -32.62
N GLY A 72 23.50 -1.79 -31.50
CA GLY A 72 22.74 -2.90 -30.96
C GLY A 72 23.59 -4.06 -30.41
N ARG A 73 24.91 -3.95 -30.39
CA ARG A 73 25.80 -5.05 -29.99
C ARG A 73 25.79 -5.35 -28.51
N PHE A 74 25.48 -4.37 -27.67
CA PHE A 74 25.40 -4.59 -26.20
C PHE A 74 24.34 -5.60 -25.82
N MET A 75 23.27 -5.71 -26.61
CA MET A 75 22.19 -6.69 -26.40
C MET A 75 22.34 -7.97 -27.23
N GLN A 76 23.45 -8.11 -27.99
CA GLN A 76 23.74 -9.37 -28.66
C GLN A 76 24.20 -10.40 -27.66
N THR A 77 23.31 -11.33 -27.34
CA THR A 77 23.59 -12.35 -26.36
C THR A 77 24.27 -13.56 -27.02
N THR A 78 25.39 -13.95 -26.46
CA THR A 78 26.02 -15.23 -26.82
C THR A 78 25.13 -16.40 -26.31
N PRO A 79 25.27 -17.61 -26.88
CA PRO A 79 24.55 -18.78 -26.38
C PRO A 79 24.72 -19.01 -24.87
N VAL A 80 25.90 -18.72 -24.34
CA VAL A 80 26.21 -18.82 -22.91
C VAL A 80 25.38 -17.86 -22.07
N ILE A 81 25.31 -16.58 -22.49
CA ILE A 81 24.47 -15.56 -21.80
C ILE A 81 23.01 -15.98 -21.82
N THR A 82 22.51 -16.46 -22.97
CA THR A 82 21.13 -16.93 -23.10
C THR A 82 20.83 -18.11 -22.16
N MET A 83 21.76 -19.06 -22.00
CA MET A 83 21.62 -20.17 -21.05
C MET A 83 21.57 -19.68 -19.59
N ILE A 84 22.44 -18.72 -19.25
CA ILE A 84 22.44 -18.09 -17.92
C ILE A 84 21.11 -17.39 -17.67
N CYS A 85 20.62 -16.58 -18.60
CA CYS A 85 19.32 -15.90 -18.50
C CYS A 85 18.18 -16.90 -18.36
N LEU A 86 18.18 -18.00 -19.09
CA LEU A 86 17.17 -19.05 -18.94
C LEU A 86 17.18 -19.66 -17.54
N LEU A 87 18.36 -19.99 -17.01
CA LEU A 87 18.47 -20.50 -15.65
C LEU A 87 17.98 -19.51 -14.61
N LEU A 88 18.38 -18.24 -14.70
CA LEU A 88 17.92 -17.18 -13.80
C LEU A 88 16.41 -16.98 -13.90
N PHE A 89 15.84 -17.05 -15.10
CA PHE A 89 14.40 -16.94 -15.32
C PHE A 89 13.63 -18.10 -14.66
N ILE A 90 14.13 -19.33 -14.79
CA ILE A 90 13.52 -20.50 -14.14
C ILE A 90 13.57 -20.34 -12.61
N LEU A 91 14.72 -19.98 -12.05
CA LEU A 91 14.86 -19.73 -10.61
C LEU A 91 13.94 -18.62 -10.14
N TRP A 92 13.83 -17.54 -10.92
CA TRP A 92 12.95 -16.44 -10.60
C TRP A 92 11.47 -16.86 -10.61
N ILE A 93 11.02 -17.63 -11.61
CA ILE A 93 9.66 -18.16 -11.68
C ILE A 93 9.35 -19.04 -10.48
N LEU A 94 10.22 -19.97 -10.12
CA LEU A 94 10.01 -20.86 -8.99
C LEU A 94 9.85 -20.07 -7.68
N GLY A 95 10.74 -19.11 -7.44
CA GLY A 95 10.64 -18.25 -6.27
C GLY A 95 9.42 -17.31 -6.30
N PHE A 96 9.04 -16.82 -7.48
CA PHE A 96 7.83 -16.02 -7.63
C PHE A 96 6.58 -16.81 -7.23
N PHE A 97 6.39 -18.03 -7.74
CA PHE A 97 5.24 -18.85 -7.41
C PHE A 97 5.19 -19.23 -5.92
N ALA A 98 6.33 -19.57 -5.31
CA ALA A 98 6.41 -19.87 -3.89
C ALA A 98 5.96 -18.69 -3.01
N ASN A 99 6.32 -17.46 -3.40
CA ASN A 99 5.89 -16.27 -2.67
C ASN A 99 4.47 -15.80 -3.05
N PHE A 100 4.02 -16.10 -4.26
CA PHE A 100 2.69 -15.74 -4.73
C PHE A 100 1.58 -16.52 -4.01
N GLU A 101 1.79 -17.80 -3.70
CA GLU A 101 0.87 -18.59 -2.87
C GLU A 101 0.63 -17.93 -1.52
N SER A 102 1.70 -17.52 -0.84
CA SER A 102 1.59 -16.79 0.44
C SER A 102 0.84 -15.45 0.30
N LEU A 103 0.96 -14.78 -0.84
CA LEU A 103 0.21 -13.55 -1.12
C LEU A 103 -1.27 -13.83 -1.33
N GLN A 104 -1.60 -14.89 -2.07
CA GLN A 104 -2.99 -15.31 -2.29
C GLN A 104 -3.68 -15.71 -0.98
N GLU A 105 -3.05 -16.52 -0.15
CA GLU A 105 -3.59 -16.91 1.16
C GLU A 105 -3.96 -15.68 2.02
N LYS A 106 -3.09 -14.68 2.06
CA LYS A 106 -3.36 -13.43 2.81
C LYS A 106 -4.52 -12.63 2.22
N TRP A 107 -4.66 -12.62 0.90
CA TRP A 107 -5.79 -11.95 0.24
C TRP A 107 -7.10 -12.68 0.47
N ASP A 108 -7.09 -14.00 0.38
CA ASP A 108 -8.27 -14.82 0.63
C ASP A 108 -8.69 -14.75 2.10
N MET A 109 -7.75 -14.79 3.03
CA MET A 109 -8.01 -14.57 4.44
C MET A 109 -8.66 -13.19 4.68
N THR A 110 -8.12 -12.12 4.09
CA THR A 110 -8.72 -10.77 4.21
C THR A 110 -10.12 -10.74 3.59
N ARG A 111 -10.32 -11.36 2.43
CA ARG A 111 -11.63 -11.45 1.78
C ARG A 111 -12.63 -12.20 2.65
N HIS A 112 -12.26 -13.34 3.22
CA HIS A 112 -13.10 -14.13 4.11
C HIS A 112 -13.44 -13.37 5.39
N CYS A 113 -12.47 -12.69 6.00
CA CYS A 113 -12.70 -11.88 7.20
C CYS A 113 -13.77 -10.80 7.03
N PHE A 114 -13.98 -10.29 5.81
CA PHE A 114 -14.95 -9.22 5.55
C PHE A 114 -16.08 -9.61 4.58
N SER A 115 -16.24 -10.91 4.31
CA SER A 115 -17.30 -11.42 3.41
C SER A 115 -18.70 -11.25 4.01
N ASP A 116 -18.81 -11.38 5.33
CA ASP A 116 -20.04 -11.29 6.11
C ASP A 116 -20.36 -9.87 6.59
N ALA A 117 -19.58 -8.86 6.22
CA ALA A 117 -19.88 -7.47 6.54
C ALA A 117 -21.18 -7.03 5.84
N LEU A 118 -22.15 -6.61 6.65
CA LEU A 118 -23.46 -6.16 6.17
C LEU A 118 -23.43 -4.68 5.81
N PRO A 119 -24.29 -4.24 4.89
CA PRO A 119 -24.46 -2.80 4.62
C PRO A 119 -24.79 -2.06 5.90
N ALA A 120 -24.15 -0.92 6.13
CA ALA A 120 -24.40 -0.10 7.31
C ALA A 120 -25.85 0.39 7.36
N SER A 121 -26.34 0.66 8.57
CA SER A 121 -27.68 1.18 8.82
C SER A 121 -27.94 2.46 8.00
N ARG A 122 -29.21 2.70 7.68
CA ARG A 122 -29.62 3.88 6.89
C ARG A 122 -29.15 5.19 7.54
N GLU A 123 -29.19 5.25 8.85
CA GLU A 123 -28.74 6.41 9.61
C GLU A 123 -27.23 6.68 9.43
N ARG A 124 -26.39 5.62 9.56
CA ARG A 124 -24.96 5.71 9.31
C ARG A 124 -24.62 6.10 7.86
N GLN A 125 -25.38 5.55 6.90
CA GLN A 125 -25.21 5.91 5.49
C GLN A 125 -25.50 7.39 5.24
N LEU A 126 -26.55 7.95 5.84
CA LEU A 126 -26.87 9.37 5.74
C LEU A 126 -25.78 10.24 6.37
N ARG A 127 -25.29 9.87 7.56
CA ARG A 127 -24.15 10.56 8.20
C ARG A 127 -22.89 10.52 7.33
N PHE A 128 -22.60 9.39 6.73
CA PHE A 128 -21.45 9.25 5.83
C PHE A 128 -21.57 10.14 4.59
N GLN A 129 -22.76 10.23 3.98
CA GLN A 129 -23.00 11.13 2.85
C GLN A 129 -22.83 12.60 3.26
N GLU A 130 -23.29 12.97 4.45
CA GLU A 130 -23.11 14.33 4.98
C GLU A 130 -21.64 14.65 5.22
N ILE A 131 -20.86 13.70 5.76
CA ILE A 131 -19.40 13.83 5.90
C ILE A 131 -18.74 14.03 4.54
N CYS A 132 -19.08 13.24 3.53
CA CYS A 132 -18.56 13.40 2.18
C CYS A 132 -18.84 14.80 1.61
N ARG A 133 -20.05 15.33 1.86
CA ARG A 133 -20.44 16.67 1.43
C ARG A 133 -19.63 17.76 2.14
N GLN A 134 -19.51 17.68 3.47
CA GLN A 134 -18.79 18.65 4.28
C GLN A 134 -17.30 18.67 4.01
N THR A 135 -16.68 17.50 3.85
CA THR A 135 -15.26 17.36 3.57
C THR A 135 -14.91 17.56 2.10
N LYS A 136 -15.91 17.62 1.21
CA LYS A 136 -15.75 17.63 -0.25
C LYS A 136 -14.99 16.41 -0.79
N MET A 137 -14.94 15.33 -0.02
CA MET A 137 -14.37 14.07 -0.46
C MET A 137 -15.39 13.25 -1.24
N ARG A 138 -14.96 12.59 -2.32
CA ARG A 138 -15.85 11.76 -3.12
C ARG A 138 -15.86 10.34 -2.56
N SER A 139 -17.03 9.83 -2.19
CA SER A 139 -17.21 8.43 -1.79
C SER A 139 -17.05 7.45 -2.98
N GLY A 140 -17.23 7.93 -4.20
CA GLY A 140 -17.06 7.13 -5.40
C GLY A 140 -17.90 5.85 -5.38
N ARG A 141 -17.20 4.69 -5.43
CA ARG A 141 -17.81 3.35 -5.39
C ARG A 141 -17.71 2.68 -4.02
N VAL A 142 -17.27 3.38 -2.99
CA VAL A 142 -17.10 2.79 -1.66
C VAL A 142 -18.46 2.49 -1.03
N ILE A 143 -18.57 1.31 -0.43
CA ILE A 143 -19.77 0.88 0.28
C ILE A 143 -19.45 0.92 1.77
N LEU A 144 -20.29 1.62 2.55
CA LEU A 144 -20.20 1.61 4.00
C LEU A 144 -20.88 0.34 4.55
N CYS A 145 -20.14 -0.45 5.31
CA CYS A 145 -20.57 -1.70 5.92
C CYS A 145 -20.36 -1.67 7.43
N GLU A 146 -21.02 -2.58 8.12
CA GLU A 146 -20.86 -2.86 9.55
C GLU A 146 -20.52 -4.34 9.75
N LYS A 147 -19.73 -4.64 10.78
CA LYS A 147 -19.39 -6.01 11.14
C LYS A 147 -19.13 -6.14 12.63
N ALA A 148 -19.64 -7.21 13.22
CA ALA A 148 -19.35 -7.58 14.59
C ALA A 148 -17.90 -8.04 14.75
N GLY A 149 -17.33 -7.84 15.94
CA GLY A 149 -16.00 -8.33 16.29
C GLY A 149 -14.83 -7.54 15.70
N ILE A 150 -15.08 -6.38 15.06
CA ILE A 150 -14.02 -5.44 14.70
C ILE A 150 -13.58 -4.70 15.96
N ARG A 151 -12.28 -4.83 16.28
CA ARG A 151 -11.66 -4.22 17.48
C ARG A 151 -10.97 -2.89 17.21
N CYS A 152 -11.03 -2.38 15.99
CA CYS A 152 -10.51 -1.07 15.59
C CYS A 152 -11.67 -0.12 15.27
N GLY A 153 -11.39 1.17 15.20
CA GLY A 153 -12.42 2.17 14.90
C GLY A 153 -13.11 1.98 13.55
N GLY A 154 -12.38 1.46 12.57
CA GLY A 154 -12.86 1.18 11.23
C GLY A 154 -11.75 0.58 10.39
N ILE A 155 -12.07 0.13 9.19
CA ILE A 155 -11.09 -0.35 8.23
C ILE A 155 -11.58 -0.20 6.79
N THR A 156 -10.69 0.26 5.92
CA THR A 156 -10.92 0.30 4.47
C THR A 156 -10.34 -0.95 3.82
N VAL A 157 -11.16 -1.72 3.12
CA VAL A 157 -10.77 -2.97 2.45
C VAL A 157 -11.24 -3.02 1.00
N GLY A 158 -10.56 -3.81 0.18
CA GLY A 158 -10.93 -4.06 -1.22
C GLY A 158 -10.34 -3.03 -2.20
N VAL A 159 -9.62 -3.54 -3.21
CA VAL A 159 -9.00 -2.72 -4.26
C VAL A 159 -10.01 -2.36 -5.36
N VAL A 160 -10.76 -3.36 -5.84
CA VAL A 160 -11.72 -3.21 -6.96
C VAL A 160 -13.10 -2.82 -6.45
N HIS A 161 -13.55 -3.44 -5.37
CA HIS A 161 -14.82 -3.18 -4.70
C HIS A 161 -14.54 -2.67 -3.28
N PRO A 162 -14.19 -1.38 -3.12
CA PRO A 162 -13.80 -0.84 -1.83
C PRO A 162 -14.99 -0.79 -0.87
N LYS A 163 -14.72 -1.23 0.36
CA LYS A 163 -15.66 -1.14 1.49
C LYS A 163 -14.97 -0.40 2.62
N ILE A 164 -15.71 0.46 3.31
CA ILE A 164 -15.36 0.97 4.63
C ILE A 164 -16.19 0.16 5.62
N VAL A 165 -15.55 -0.57 6.51
CA VAL A 165 -16.21 -1.44 7.48
C VAL A 165 -16.03 -0.86 8.86
N LEU A 166 -17.13 -0.58 9.53
CA LEU A 166 -17.18 -0.05 10.89
C LEU A 166 -17.57 -1.15 11.87
N PRO A 167 -17.25 -1.02 13.16
CA PRO A 167 -17.75 -1.90 14.19
C PRO A 167 -19.27 -1.84 14.27
N GLU A 168 -19.92 -2.99 14.49
CA GLU A 168 -21.33 -3.06 14.77
C GLU A 168 -21.62 -2.50 16.17
N GLY A 169 -22.80 -1.93 16.39
CA GLY A 169 -23.22 -1.40 17.67
C GLY A 169 -23.17 0.14 17.75
N LYS A 170 -23.47 0.63 18.95
CA LYS A 170 -23.49 2.07 19.20
C LYS A 170 -22.10 2.56 19.55
N THR A 171 -21.56 3.46 18.75
CA THR A 171 -20.32 4.19 19.04
C THR A 171 -20.68 5.66 19.32
N ASP A 172 -19.85 6.35 20.07
CA ASP A 172 -19.96 7.79 20.24
C ASP A 172 -19.99 8.46 18.85
N GLU A 173 -20.97 9.35 18.63
CA GLU A 173 -21.21 9.94 17.30
C GLU A 173 -20.01 10.73 16.78
N PHE A 174 -19.29 11.40 17.70
CA PHE A 174 -18.11 12.15 17.34
C PHE A 174 -16.94 11.22 16.96
N VAL A 175 -16.73 10.14 17.73
CA VAL A 175 -15.73 9.10 17.44
C VAL A 175 -16.02 8.46 16.09
N GLU A 176 -17.27 8.07 15.84
CA GLU A 176 -17.70 7.48 14.56
C GLU A 176 -17.47 8.43 13.38
N ARG A 177 -17.78 9.72 13.57
CA ARG A 177 -17.54 10.75 12.54
C ARG A 177 -16.05 10.84 12.17
N VAL A 178 -15.17 10.91 13.17
CA VAL A 178 -13.72 11.03 12.95
C VAL A 178 -13.19 9.76 12.28
N THR A 179 -13.65 8.59 12.70
CA THR A 179 -13.32 7.31 12.09
C THR A 179 -13.74 7.27 10.61
N MET A 180 -14.97 7.68 10.28
CA MET A 180 -15.43 7.75 8.90
C MET A 180 -14.57 8.68 8.05
N ILE A 181 -14.13 9.82 8.58
CA ILE A 181 -13.23 10.75 7.90
C ILE A 181 -11.87 10.07 7.65
N HIS A 182 -11.30 9.40 8.65
CA HIS A 182 -10.03 8.69 8.56
C HIS A 182 -10.07 7.63 7.45
N GLU A 183 -11.07 6.76 7.47
CA GLU A 183 -11.23 5.72 6.45
C GLU A 183 -11.49 6.30 5.05
N LEU A 184 -12.25 7.39 4.97
CA LEU A 184 -12.48 8.08 3.70
C LEU A 184 -11.21 8.74 3.15
N VAL A 185 -10.30 9.20 4.01
CA VAL A 185 -8.96 9.69 3.60
C VAL A 185 -8.15 8.57 2.99
N HIS A 186 -8.07 7.38 3.62
CA HIS A 186 -7.39 6.21 3.04
C HIS A 186 -7.96 5.85 1.66
N TYR A 187 -9.27 5.82 1.53
CA TYR A 187 -9.94 5.54 0.26
C TYR A 187 -9.60 6.57 -0.82
N THR A 188 -9.74 7.86 -0.52
CA THR A 188 -9.50 8.93 -1.50
C THR A 188 -8.05 9.04 -1.94
N ARG A 189 -7.11 8.71 -1.05
CA ARG A 189 -5.67 8.65 -1.33
C ARG A 189 -5.23 7.38 -2.04
N LYS A 190 -6.14 6.41 -2.19
CA LYS A 190 -5.86 5.09 -2.79
C LYS A 190 -4.78 4.31 -2.03
N ASP A 191 -4.74 4.42 -0.72
CA ASP A 191 -3.70 3.82 0.12
C ASP A 191 -3.64 2.30 -0.02
N ILE A 192 -4.81 1.63 -0.17
CA ILE A 192 -4.88 0.19 -0.38
C ILE A 192 -4.27 -0.27 -1.72
N TRP A 193 -4.32 0.58 -2.76
CA TRP A 193 -3.69 0.30 -4.04
C TRP A 193 -2.16 0.26 -3.90
N PHE A 194 -1.57 1.24 -3.20
CA PHE A 194 -0.13 1.29 -2.98
C PHE A 194 0.34 0.22 -2.02
N LEU A 195 -0.47 -0.14 -1.01
CA LEU A 195 -0.18 -1.27 -0.12
C LEU A 195 -0.16 -2.60 -0.91
N THR A 196 -1.13 -2.79 -1.80
CA THR A 196 -1.19 -3.96 -2.70
C THR A 196 -0.01 -3.96 -3.66
N ALA A 197 0.33 -2.81 -4.26
CA ALA A 197 1.47 -2.67 -5.13
C ALA A 197 2.79 -2.99 -4.41
N ALA A 198 2.97 -2.54 -3.16
CA ALA A 198 4.13 -2.89 -2.34
C ALA A 198 4.26 -4.41 -2.12
N LYS A 199 3.15 -5.11 -1.83
CA LYS A 199 3.14 -6.57 -1.71
C LYS A 199 3.50 -7.27 -3.02
N VAL A 200 3.02 -6.75 -4.15
CA VAL A 200 3.39 -7.25 -5.49
C VAL A 200 4.89 -7.05 -5.74
N VAL A 201 5.45 -5.89 -5.37
CA VAL A 201 6.91 -5.65 -5.45
C VAL A 201 7.69 -6.66 -4.61
N GLU A 202 7.28 -6.91 -3.36
CA GLU A 202 7.90 -7.93 -2.49
C GLU A 202 7.88 -9.33 -3.15
N THR A 203 6.79 -9.67 -3.83
CA THR A 203 6.62 -10.96 -4.50
C THR A 203 7.47 -11.06 -5.77
N ILE A 204 7.50 -10.04 -6.61
CA ILE A 204 8.30 -10.02 -7.85
C ILE A 204 9.80 -10.01 -7.54
N HIS A 205 10.21 -9.20 -6.55
CA HIS A 205 11.60 -9.03 -6.15
C HIS A 205 11.95 -9.84 -4.89
N TRP A 206 11.37 -11.02 -4.74
CA TRP A 206 11.50 -11.91 -3.58
C TRP A 206 12.96 -12.20 -3.18
N PHE A 207 13.87 -12.18 -4.14
CA PHE A 207 15.31 -12.37 -3.93
C PHE A 207 16.02 -11.14 -3.35
N ASN A 208 15.36 -9.98 -3.31
CA ASN A 208 15.93 -8.75 -2.77
C ASN A 208 15.60 -8.61 -1.27
N PRO A 209 16.59 -8.68 -0.36
CA PRO A 209 16.32 -8.52 1.06
C PRO A 209 15.80 -7.11 1.43
N TRP A 210 16.09 -6.09 0.62
CA TRP A 210 15.67 -4.71 0.90
C TRP A 210 14.19 -4.46 0.58
N THR A 211 13.57 -5.25 -0.27
CA THR A 211 12.13 -5.14 -0.53
C THR A 211 11.29 -5.80 0.57
N ARG A 212 11.91 -6.68 1.37
CA ARG A 212 11.21 -7.32 2.49
C ARG A 212 10.77 -6.26 3.50
N GLY A 213 9.48 -6.23 3.80
CA GLY A 213 8.90 -5.25 4.70
C GLY A 213 8.50 -3.93 4.05
N LEU A 214 8.61 -3.79 2.72
CA LEU A 214 8.17 -2.60 1.98
C LEU A 214 6.67 -2.35 2.17
N ALA A 215 5.86 -3.41 2.19
CA ALA A 215 4.43 -3.32 2.45
C ALA A 215 4.13 -2.88 3.90
N ALA A 216 4.91 -3.34 4.88
CA ALA A 216 4.79 -2.89 6.27
C ALA A 216 5.17 -1.40 6.39
N GLN A 217 6.25 -0.98 5.74
CA GLN A 217 6.61 0.44 5.67
C GLN A 217 5.51 1.26 5.00
N MET A 218 4.96 0.80 3.87
CA MET A 218 3.87 1.50 3.19
C MET A 218 2.63 1.62 4.08
N SER A 219 2.27 0.57 4.84
CA SER A 219 1.19 0.62 5.81
C SER A 219 1.44 1.69 6.88
N GLN A 220 2.61 1.68 7.50
CA GLN A 220 2.97 2.65 8.53
C GLN A 220 2.93 4.10 8.02
N TRP A 221 3.51 4.36 6.83
CA TRP A 221 3.50 5.70 6.25
C TRP A 221 2.12 6.14 5.75
N ASN A 222 1.24 5.21 5.38
CA ASN A 222 -0.17 5.50 5.11
C ASN A 222 -0.83 6.07 6.36
N GLU A 223 -0.64 5.43 7.55
CA GLU A 223 -1.20 5.91 8.81
C GLU A 223 -0.66 7.30 9.16
N TYR A 224 0.67 7.48 9.18
CA TYR A 224 1.26 8.78 9.51
C TYR A 224 0.75 9.93 8.63
N ALA A 225 0.61 9.67 7.33
CA ALA A 225 0.11 10.68 6.41
C ALA A 225 -1.41 10.84 6.51
N CYS A 226 -2.17 9.79 6.89
CA CYS A 226 -3.60 9.87 7.17
C CYS A 226 -3.87 10.72 8.40
N ASP A 227 -3.20 10.40 9.51
CA ASP A 227 -3.30 11.15 10.76
C ASP A 227 -2.98 12.63 10.55
N TRP A 228 -1.91 12.90 9.79
CA TRP A 228 -1.54 14.28 9.45
C TRP A 228 -2.66 14.99 8.67
N ASP A 229 -3.25 14.33 7.66
CA ASP A 229 -4.33 14.91 6.86
C ASP A 229 -5.61 15.11 7.68
N VAL A 230 -5.99 14.13 8.51
CA VAL A 230 -7.16 14.24 9.42
C VAL A 230 -6.99 15.38 10.40
N CYS A 231 -5.84 15.45 11.09
CA CYS A 231 -5.56 16.51 12.05
C CYS A 231 -5.57 17.90 11.44
N ASN A 232 -4.88 18.08 10.30
CA ASN A 232 -4.61 19.43 9.79
C ASN A 232 -5.67 19.93 8.81
N LYS A 233 -6.35 19.03 8.08
CA LYS A 233 -7.31 19.45 7.06
C LYS A 233 -8.76 19.39 7.53
N TYR A 234 -9.10 18.43 8.40
CA TYR A 234 -10.49 18.13 8.71
C TYR A 234 -10.89 18.46 10.13
N LEU A 235 -10.00 18.27 11.11
CA LEU A 235 -10.31 18.56 12.51
C LEU A 235 -9.72 19.89 12.99
N GLY A 236 -8.57 20.30 12.46
CA GLY A 236 -7.89 21.52 12.87
C GLY A 236 -7.34 21.51 14.32
N ASN A 237 -7.51 20.40 15.04
CA ASN A 237 -7.10 20.29 16.44
C ASN A 237 -6.57 18.89 16.75
N ILE A 238 -5.27 18.80 16.97
CA ILE A 238 -4.58 17.54 17.27
C ILE A 238 -5.02 16.91 18.60
N LYS A 239 -5.34 17.70 19.63
CA LYS A 239 -5.76 17.17 20.94
C LYS A 239 -7.07 16.42 20.82
N VAL A 240 -8.00 16.96 20.04
CA VAL A 240 -9.30 16.30 19.76
C VAL A 240 -9.09 14.98 19.05
N TYR A 241 -8.17 14.93 18.07
CA TYR A 241 -7.87 13.69 17.37
C TYR A 241 -7.22 12.64 18.29
N LEU A 242 -6.26 13.04 19.12
CA LEU A 242 -5.63 12.15 20.10
C LEU A 242 -6.62 11.57 21.11
N GLU A 243 -7.63 12.37 21.54
CA GLU A 243 -8.72 11.89 22.40
C GLU A 243 -9.54 10.80 21.71
N VAL A 244 -9.84 10.98 20.41
CA VAL A 244 -10.55 9.93 19.64
C VAL A 244 -9.73 8.67 19.52
N LEU A 245 -8.44 8.76 19.17
CA LEU A 245 -7.55 7.61 19.10
C LEU A 245 -7.47 6.87 20.44
N TYR A 246 -7.38 7.61 21.54
CA TYR A 246 -7.40 7.03 22.90
C TYR A 246 -8.70 6.28 23.15
N ARG A 247 -9.87 6.88 22.89
CA ARG A 247 -11.17 6.21 23.07
C ARG A 247 -11.30 4.95 22.23
N VAL A 248 -10.89 4.99 20.95
CA VAL A 248 -10.89 3.81 20.07
C VAL A 248 -9.98 2.71 20.62
N SER A 249 -8.80 3.07 21.15
CA SER A 249 -7.87 2.09 21.72
C SER A 249 -8.40 1.43 23.00
N MET A 250 -9.12 2.18 23.84
CA MET A 250 -9.71 1.67 25.07
C MET A 250 -10.88 0.74 24.78
N GLN A 251 -11.75 1.06 23.81
CA GLN A 251 -12.83 0.15 23.39
C GLN A 251 -12.31 -1.21 22.93
N GLY A 252 -11.17 -1.23 22.24
CA GLY A 252 -10.51 -2.49 21.83
C GLY A 252 -9.87 -3.28 22.99
N GLN A 253 -9.71 -2.69 24.19
CA GLN A 253 -9.17 -3.36 25.38
C GLN A 253 -10.27 -3.91 26.28
N ASP A 254 -11.39 -3.20 26.45
CA ASP A 254 -12.52 -3.64 27.27
C ASP A 254 -13.12 -4.94 26.74
N ASP A 255 -13.21 -5.09 25.41
CA ASP A 255 -13.65 -6.35 24.78
C ASP A 255 -12.69 -7.54 25.03
N LYS A 256 -11.45 -7.29 25.49
CA LYS A 256 -10.54 -8.36 25.95
C LYS A 256 -10.79 -8.78 27.37
N ALA A 257 -11.26 -7.89 28.23
CA ALA A 257 -11.51 -8.17 29.65
C ALA A 257 -12.77 -9.03 29.82
N ASP A 258 -13.76 -8.87 28.92
CA ASP A 258 -15.02 -9.63 28.97
C ASP A 258 -14.91 -11.07 28.42
N MET A 259 -13.71 -11.47 27.90
CA MET A 259 -13.45 -12.82 27.37
C MET A 259 -12.68 -13.74 28.35
N TYR A 260 -12.42 -13.32 29.56
CA TYR A 260 -11.84 -14.12 30.65
C TYR A 260 -12.78 -14.11 31.85
#